data_d43879462a324309915292035a156e28
#
_entry.id   d43879462a324309915292035a156e28
#
_cell.length_a   1.000
_cell.length_b   1.000
_cell.length_c   1.000
_cell.angle_alpha   90.00
_cell.angle_beta   90.00
_cell.angle_gamma   90.00
#
_symmetry.space_group_name_H-M   'P 1'
#
loop_
_entity.id
_entity.type
_entity.pdbx_description
1 polymer ?
#
loop_
_entity_poly.entity_id
_entity_poly.type
_entity_poly.pdbx_seq_one_letter_code
_entity_poly.pdbx_strand_id
1 'polypeptide(L)'
;VDDRSTVQVGVGASITAGNNLVIEALVAVNVDSDANVINGGLVASPNTDATTTLNVTANANLMSNINMRGENITIRAENTKIDAKATANSTVGAAVPIARSESKVTSNTFALVTLDAMEADDAITAQGTLTIIAKQADLSTISTADAEVYGFAGTKSAIANNTQNSTTKITADAQTRLATRSLLVEANSDYLPIINTSASTPGFVLISDDTQDENLTLDQNREIDFFAKVTLLGARSPEIVINEHGLVEKLVNATL
;
A
#
# COMPACT_ATOMS: atom_id res chain seq x y z
N VAL A 1 -9.23 -8.66 -5.07
CA VAL A 1 -9.92 -8.05 -3.90
C VAL A 1 -9.69 -6.55 -3.95
N ASP A 2 -10.78 -5.79 -3.81
CA ASP A 2 -10.74 -4.33 -3.69
C ASP A 2 -11.22 -3.97 -2.29
N ASP A 3 -10.40 -3.29 -1.50
CA ASP A 3 -10.75 -2.82 -0.16
C ASP A 3 -10.47 -1.33 -0.03
N ARG A 4 -11.42 -0.61 0.57
CA ARG A 4 -11.35 0.84 0.66
C ARG A 4 -11.89 1.36 1.98
N SER A 5 -11.07 2.13 2.66
CA SER A 5 -11.51 2.98 3.77
C SER A 5 -11.45 4.45 3.35
N THR A 6 -12.55 5.15 3.48
CA THR A 6 -12.61 6.59 3.17
C THR A 6 -13.28 7.32 4.31
N VAL A 7 -12.58 8.30 4.86
CA VAL A 7 -13.18 9.34 5.70
C VAL A 7 -13.28 10.62 4.87
N GLN A 8 -14.46 11.26 4.91
CA GLN A 8 -14.71 12.48 4.18
C GLN A 8 -15.34 13.51 5.10
N VAL A 9 -14.73 14.69 5.19
CA VAL A 9 -15.34 15.86 5.81
C VAL A 9 -15.95 16.69 4.69
N GLY A 10 -17.27 16.81 4.71
CA GLY A 10 -18.04 17.45 3.62
C GLY A 10 -17.84 18.96 3.53
N VAL A 11 -18.23 19.54 2.39
CA VAL A 11 -18.15 20.99 2.14
C VAL A 11 -18.92 21.78 3.21
N GLY A 12 -18.32 22.84 3.72
CA GLY A 12 -18.92 23.70 4.73
C GLY A 12 -19.07 23.09 6.13
N ALA A 13 -18.44 21.94 6.38
CA ALA A 13 -18.51 21.28 7.67
C ALA A 13 -17.81 22.10 8.77
N SER A 14 -18.46 22.20 9.94
CA SER A 14 -17.87 22.82 11.14
C SER A 14 -17.75 21.78 12.25
N ILE A 15 -16.52 21.51 12.70
CA ILE A 15 -16.21 20.50 13.72
C ILE A 15 -15.39 21.18 14.83
N THR A 16 -15.86 21.06 16.08
CA THR A 16 -15.12 21.57 17.24
C THR A 16 -14.96 20.48 18.28
N ALA A 17 -13.73 20.24 18.71
CA ALA A 17 -13.38 19.34 19.79
C ALA A 17 -12.69 20.11 20.92
N GLY A 18 -13.02 19.81 22.18
CA GLY A 18 -12.38 20.44 23.32
C GLY A 18 -10.92 20.02 23.54
N ASN A 19 -10.56 18.83 23.07
CA ASN A 19 -9.22 18.27 23.17
C ASN A 19 -8.74 17.79 21.80
N ASN A 20 -8.59 16.48 21.62
CA ASN A 20 -8.09 15.89 20.38
C ASN A 20 -9.22 15.67 19.37
N LEU A 21 -8.97 16.02 18.13
CA LEU A 21 -9.80 15.68 16.97
C LEU A 21 -9.01 14.75 16.06
N VAL A 22 -9.58 13.59 15.77
CA VAL A 22 -8.94 12.60 14.90
C VAL A 22 -9.86 12.31 13.71
N ILE A 23 -9.34 12.50 12.52
CA ILE A 23 -9.96 12.16 11.23
C ILE A 23 -9.09 11.10 10.60
N GLU A 24 -9.57 9.86 10.52
CA GLU A 24 -8.72 8.77 10.04
C GLU A 24 -9.43 7.79 9.13
N ALA A 25 -8.71 7.31 8.11
CA ALA A 25 -9.06 6.20 7.26
C ALA A 25 -7.99 5.12 7.41
N LEU A 26 -8.37 3.96 7.93
CA LEU A 26 -7.46 2.85 8.19
C LEU A 26 -7.91 1.62 7.40
N VAL A 27 -6.96 0.88 6.81
CA VAL A 27 -7.21 -0.39 6.12
C VAL A 27 -6.22 -1.45 6.61
N ALA A 28 -6.74 -2.66 6.81
CA ALA A 28 -5.96 -3.87 7.01
C ALA A 28 -6.56 -5.00 6.19
N VAL A 29 -5.77 -5.65 5.35
CA VAL A 29 -6.23 -6.70 4.44
C VAL A 29 -5.30 -7.90 4.49
N ASN A 30 -5.90 -9.10 4.50
CA ASN A 30 -5.19 -10.35 4.32
C ASN A 30 -5.91 -11.18 3.23
N VAL A 31 -5.19 -11.54 2.18
CA VAL A 31 -5.69 -12.36 1.07
C VAL A 31 -4.72 -13.48 0.77
N ASP A 32 -5.24 -14.71 0.75
CA ASP A 32 -4.49 -15.91 0.38
C ASP A 32 -5.23 -16.65 -0.76
N SER A 33 -4.47 -17.07 -1.76
CA SER A 33 -4.96 -17.82 -2.91
C SER A 33 -4.08 -19.05 -3.11
N ASP A 34 -4.64 -20.21 -2.84
CA ASP A 34 -3.94 -21.49 -2.99
C ASP A 34 -4.57 -22.33 -4.09
N ALA A 35 -3.74 -22.79 -5.02
CA ALA A 35 -4.11 -23.76 -6.04
C ALA A 35 -3.19 -24.98 -5.93
N ASN A 36 -3.77 -26.17 -5.79
CA ASN A 36 -3.02 -27.41 -5.66
C ASN A 36 -3.60 -28.51 -6.55
N VAL A 37 -2.78 -29.11 -7.37
CA VAL A 37 -3.17 -30.21 -8.24
C VAL A 37 -2.20 -31.38 -8.07
N ILE A 38 -2.75 -32.58 -7.86
CA ILE A 38 -2.02 -33.84 -7.86
C ILE A 38 -2.60 -34.73 -8.96
N ASN A 39 -1.77 -35.18 -9.87
CA ASN A 39 -2.19 -35.96 -11.00
C ASN A 39 -1.24 -37.16 -11.25
N GLY A 40 -1.75 -38.24 -11.87
CA GLY A 40 -0.99 -39.42 -12.19
C GLY A 40 -1.55 -40.18 -13.40
N GLY A 41 -0.72 -41.00 -14.05
CA GLY A 41 -1.12 -41.80 -15.22
C GLY A 41 0.06 -42.15 -16.11
N LEU A 42 -0.21 -42.60 -17.35
CA LEU A 42 0.85 -42.84 -18.34
C LEU A 42 1.41 -41.51 -18.87
N VAL A 43 0.52 -40.57 -19.16
CA VAL A 43 0.84 -39.17 -19.51
C VAL A 43 -0.05 -38.30 -18.68
N ALA A 44 0.51 -37.32 -18.01
CA ALA A 44 -0.24 -36.37 -17.18
C ALA A 44 0.34 -34.96 -17.36
N SER A 45 -0.54 -33.99 -17.61
CA SER A 45 -0.17 -32.58 -17.88
C SER A 45 -1.10 -31.60 -17.15
N PRO A 46 -1.01 -31.52 -15.82
CA PRO A 46 -1.72 -30.50 -15.10
C PRO A 46 -1.11 -29.11 -15.29
N ASN A 47 -1.97 -28.09 -15.25
CA ASN A 47 -1.61 -26.69 -15.11
C ASN A 47 -2.26 -26.16 -13.84
N THR A 48 -1.51 -25.48 -13.00
CA THR A 48 -1.97 -24.92 -11.74
C THR A 48 -1.65 -23.45 -11.68
N ASP A 49 -2.68 -22.61 -11.61
CA ASP A 49 -2.54 -21.17 -11.58
C ASP A 49 -3.17 -20.62 -10.31
N ALA A 50 -2.41 -19.85 -9.54
CA ALA A 50 -2.89 -19.08 -8.39
C ALA A 50 -2.64 -17.59 -8.60
N THR A 51 -3.69 -16.80 -8.56
CA THR A 51 -3.57 -15.35 -8.78
C THR A 51 -4.25 -14.58 -7.65
N THR A 52 -3.50 -13.71 -7.00
CA THR A 52 -4.00 -12.73 -6.05
C THR A 52 -3.81 -11.32 -6.60
N THR A 53 -4.90 -10.61 -6.80
CA THR A 53 -4.88 -9.19 -7.14
C THR A 53 -5.55 -8.41 -6.03
N LEU A 54 -4.83 -7.43 -5.49
CA LEU A 54 -5.25 -6.62 -4.37
C LEU A 54 -5.14 -5.14 -4.71
N ASN A 55 -6.24 -4.39 -4.56
CA ASN A 55 -6.27 -2.94 -4.63
C ASN A 55 -6.77 -2.40 -3.30
N VAL A 56 -5.94 -1.66 -2.60
CA VAL A 56 -6.22 -1.15 -1.26
C VAL A 56 -6.08 0.36 -1.23
N THR A 57 -7.08 1.04 -0.67
CA THR A 57 -7.04 2.49 -0.56
C THR A 57 -7.50 2.95 0.83
N ALA A 58 -6.62 3.62 1.56
CA ALA A 58 -6.96 4.47 2.69
C ALA A 58 -6.98 5.93 2.21
N ASN A 59 -8.12 6.63 2.37
CA ASN A 59 -8.27 7.99 1.88
C ASN A 59 -8.93 8.88 2.93
N ALA A 60 -8.23 9.93 3.36
CA ALA A 60 -8.77 11.00 4.20
C ALA A 60 -8.92 12.26 3.34
N ASN A 61 -10.17 12.63 3.04
CA ASN A 61 -10.51 13.74 2.17
C ASN A 61 -11.26 14.83 2.94
N LEU A 62 -10.64 15.99 3.07
CA LEU A 62 -11.22 17.20 3.65
C LEU A 62 -11.60 18.13 2.51
N MET A 63 -12.91 18.25 2.28
CA MET A 63 -13.47 19.04 1.19
C MET A 63 -13.39 20.54 1.47
N SER A 64 -13.81 21.34 0.50
CA SER A 64 -13.72 22.80 0.55
C SER A 64 -14.53 23.42 1.70
N ASN A 65 -14.07 24.57 2.15
CA ASN A 65 -14.81 25.45 3.09
C ASN A 65 -15.15 24.77 4.42
N ILE A 66 -14.19 24.05 4.99
CA ILE A 66 -14.35 23.41 6.30
C ILE A 66 -13.77 24.29 7.41
N ASN A 67 -14.40 24.25 8.59
CA ASN A 67 -13.90 24.89 9.81
C ASN A 67 -13.70 23.84 10.89
N MET A 68 -12.46 23.56 11.26
CA MET A 68 -12.12 22.57 12.27
C MET A 68 -11.33 23.21 13.40
N ARG A 69 -11.69 22.90 14.66
CA ARG A 69 -11.00 23.42 15.84
C ARG A 69 -10.78 22.32 16.87
N GLY A 70 -9.59 22.30 17.47
CA GLY A 70 -9.24 21.37 18.54
C GLY A 70 -7.96 21.79 19.25
N GLU A 71 -7.65 21.16 20.37
CA GLU A 71 -6.32 21.31 20.99
C GLU A 71 -5.28 20.67 20.09
N ASN A 72 -5.44 19.39 19.75
CA ASN A 72 -4.63 18.73 18.75
C ASN A 72 -5.54 18.14 17.67
N ILE A 73 -5.10 18.23 16.42
CA ILE A 73 -5.83 17.69 15.29
C ILE A 73 -4.92 16.70 14.55
N THR A 74 -5.43 15.49 14.31
CA THR A 74 -4.75 14.47 13.50
C THR A 74 -5.62 14.11 12.30
N ILE A 75 -5.06 14.21 11.11
CA ILE A 75 -5.66 13.77 9.84
C ILE A 75 -4.79 12.67 9.29
N ARG A 76 -5.34 11.46 9.12
CA ARG A 76 -4.53 10.28 8.78
C ARG A 76 -5.22 9.38 7.76
N ALA A 77 -4.44 8.93 6.78
CA ALA A 77 -4.76 7.82 5.90
C ALA A 77 -3.67 6.76 6.04
N GLU A 78 -4.02 5.53 6.43
CA GLU A 78 -3.01 4.51 6.69
C GLU A 78 -3.49 3.13 6.26
N ASN A 79 -2.64 2.44 5.48
CA ASN A 79 -2.72 1.01 5.28
C ASN A 79 -1.89 0.35 6.40
N THR A 80 -2.56 -0.15 7.43
CA THR A 80 -1.92 -0.61 8.67
C THR A 80 -1.29 -1.98 8.53
N LYS A 81 -1.91 -2.87 7.72
CA LYS A 81 -1.39 -4.20 7.43
C LYS A 81 -1.96 -4.73 6.12
N ILE A 82 -1.08 -5.13 5.22
CA ILE A 82 -1.44 -5.71 3.93
C ILE A 82 -0.66 -7.01 3.75
N ASP A 83 -1.37 -8.13 3.75
CA ASP A 83 -0.81 -9.44 3.43
C ASP A 83 -1.47 -9.98 2.16
N ALA A 84 -0.70 -10.25 1.12
CA ALA A 84 -1.17 -10.85 -0.12
C ALA A 84 -0.31 -12.06 -0.48
N LYS A 85 -0.95 -13.22 -0.63
CA LYS A 85 -0.26 -14.46 -0.95
C LYS A 85 -0.91 -15.19 -2.11
N ALA A 86 -0.10 -15.78 -2.99
CA ALA A 86 -0.53 -16.74 -3.97
C ALA A 86 0.43 -17.95 -3.97
N THR A 87 -0.14 -19.14 -3.90
CA THR A 87 0.63 -20.39 -3.93
C THR A 87 0.05 -21.31 -5.00
N ALA A 88 0.86 -21.74 -5.94
CA ALA A 88 0.49 -22.69 -6.97
C ALA A 88 1.38 -23.94 -6.88
N ASN A 89 0.79 -25.12 -6.65
CA ASN A 89 1.52 -26.36 -6.54
C ASN A 89 0.95 -27.39 -7.52
N SER A 90 1.83 -27.99 -8.31
CA SER A 90 1.50 -29.08 -9.25
C SER A 90 2.40 -30.27 -8.99
N THR A 91 1.84 -31.41 -8.59
CA THR A 91 2.57 -32.66 -8.39
C THR A 91 2.10 -33.70 -9.39
N VAL A 92 3.03 -34.27 -10.16
CA VAL A 92 2.74 -35.25 -11.20
C VAL A 92 3.58 -36.51 -11.07
N GLY A 93 2.92 -37.67 -11.00
CA GLY A 93 3.55 -38.97 -11.09
C GLY A 93 3.11 -39.69 -12.37
N ALA A 94 3.94 -39.77 -13.42
CA ALA A 94 3.59 -40.39 -14.71
C ALA A 94 4.82 -40.94 -15.43
N ALA A 95 4.62 -41.76 -16.45
CA ALA A 95 5.73 -42.19 -17.31
C ALA A 95 6.28 -40.98 -18.11
N VAL A 96 5.38 -40.09 -18.56
CA VAL A 96 5.71 -38.81 -19.19
C VAL A 96 4.97 -37.71 -18.47
N PRO A 97 5.55 -37.14 -17.39
CA PRO A 97 4.93 -36.04 -16.64
C PRO A 97 5.23 -34.68 -17.27
N ILE A 98 4.24 -33.82 -17.26
CA ILE A 98 4.37 -32.40 -17.60
C ILE A 98 3.69 -31.62 -16.47
N ALA A 99 4.45 -30.90 -15.65
CA ALA A 99 3.91 -30.08 -14.60
C ALA A 99 4.15 -28.59 -14.87
N ARG A 100 3.12 -27.80 -14.74
CA ARG A 100 3.23 -26.34 -14.78
C ARG A 100 2.54 -25.73 -13.56
N SER A 101 3.23 -24.85 -12.89
CA SER A 101 2.71 -24.02 -11.81
C SER A 101 3.01 -22.55 -12.08
N GLU A 102 1.99 -21.72 -11.99
CA GLU A 102 2.16 -20.28 -12.09
C GLU A 102 1.48 -19.61 -10.89
N SER A 103 2.25 -18.81 -10.16
CA SER A 103 1.77 -17.99 -9.06
C SER A 103 1.96 -16.52 -9.39
N LYS A 104 0.92 -15.72 -9.12
CA LYS A 104 0.97 -14.28 -9.36
C LYS A 104 0.35 -13.50 -8.22
N VAL A 105 1.12 -12.58 -7.66
CA VAL A 105 0.63 -11.55 -6.74
C VAL A 105 0.75 -10.18 -7.39
N THR A 106 -0.32 -9.40 -7.36
CA THR A 106 -0.31 -7.99 -7.74
C THR A 106 -0.97 -7.19 -6.62
N SER A 107 -0.21 -6.32 -5.98
CA SER A 107 -0.69 -5.47 -4.89
C SER A 107 -0.53 -4.00 -5.27
N ASN A 108 -1.65 -3.27 -5.29
CA ASN A 108 -1.69 -1.83 -5.49
C ASN A 108 -2.24 -1.19 -4.22
N THR A 109 -1.44 -0.38 -3.54
CA THR A 109 -1.79 0.21 -2.26
C THR A 109 -1.67 1.73 -2.29
N PHE A 110 -2.69 2.42 -1.77
CA PHE A 110 -2.77 3.87 -1.76
C PHE A 110 -3.10 4.36 -0.35
N ALA A 111 -2.30 5.30 0.17
CA ALA A 111 -2.60 6.06 1.37
C ALA A 111 -2.60 7.55 1.00
N LEU A 112 -3.79 8.17 1.01
CA LEU A 112 -4.01 9.48 0.43
C LEU A 112 -4.63 10.41 1.45
N VAL A 113 -4.06 11.61 1.62
CA VAL A 113 -4.67 12.72 2.37
C VAL A 113 -4.83 13.90 1.44
N THR A 114 -6.05 14.42 1.35
CA THR A 114 -6.37 15.59 0.51
C THR A 114 -7.03 16.68 1.36
N LEU A 115 -6.51 17.89 1.25
CA LEU A 115 -7.05 19.11 1.86
C LEU A 115 -7.37 20.08 0.74
N ASP A 116 -8.67 20.28 0.49
CA ASP A 116 -9.14 21.20 -0.54
C ASP A 116 -9.06 22.69 -0.11
N ALA A 117 -9.36 23.56 -1.05
CA ALA A 117 -9.39 25.02 -0.86
C ALA A 117 -10.38 25.45 0.23
N MET A 118 -10.05 26.52 0.94
CA MET A 118 -10.88 27.11 1.99
C MET A 118 -11.16 28.60 1.71
N GLU A 119 -12.35 29.09 2.07
CA GLU A 119 -12.68 30.50 2.01
C GLU A 119 -11.95 31.30 3.10
N ALA A 120 -12.10 32.64 3.06
CA ALA A 120 -11.30 33.52 3.90
C ALA A 120 -11.49 33.29 5.41
N ASP A 121 -12.69 32.88 5.82
CA ASP A 121 -13.06 32.71 7.23
C ASP A 121 -12.97 31.25 7.71
N ASP A 122 -12.64 30.32 6.81
CA ASP A 122 -12.53 28.90 7.10
C ASP A 122 -11.07 28.49 7.34
N ALA A 123 -10.84 27.65 8.32
CA ALA A 123 -9.52 27.16 8.66
C ALA A 123 -9.55 25.86 9.48
N ILE A 124 -8.46 25.10 9.42
CA ILE A 124 -8.14 24.04 10.37
C ILE A 124 -7.26 24.66 11.47
N THR A 125 -7.81 24.77 12.68
CA THR A 125 -7.14 25.42 13.81
C THR A 125 -6.85 24.43 14.93
N ALA A 126 -5.57 24.08 15.12
CA ALA A 126 -5.09 23.30 16.25
C ALA A 126 -4.36 24.24 17.25
N GLN A 127 -4.83 24.33 18.47
CA GLN A 127 -4.19 25.18 19.50
C GLN A 127 -2.82 24.64 19.93
N GLY A 128 -2.60 23.35 19.80
CA GLY A 128 -1.35 22.62 20.01
C GLY A 128 -0.75 22.14 18.69
N THR A 129 -0.89 20.86 18.38
CA THR A 129 -0.27 20.20 17.23
C THR A 129 -1.30 19.87 16.16
N LEU A 130 -0.97 20.18 14.90
CA LEU A 130 -1.63 19.66 13.72
C LEU A 130 -0.75 18.58 13.09
N THR A 131 -1.27 17.37 12.96
CA THR A 131 -0.57 16.23 12.37
C THR A 131 -1.32 15.76 11.14
N ILE A 132 -0.63 15.68 10.01
CA ILE A 132 -1.17 15.21 8.73
C ILE A 132 -0.29 14.06 8.25
N ILE A 133 -0.85 12.84 8.17
CA ILE A 133 -0.09 11.63 7.88
C ILE A 133 -0.75 10.83 6.77
N ALA A 134 0.03 10.49 5.75
CA ALA A 134 -0.27 9.41 4.82
C ALA A 134 0.77 8.31 5.02
N LYS A 135 0.33 7.06 5.30
CA LYS A 135 1.27 6.02 5.70
C LYS A 135 0.94 4.66 5.11
N GLN A 136 1.99 3.97 4.66
CA GLN A 136 1.98 2.53 4.42
C GLN A 136 2.74 1.87 5.58
N ALA A 137 2.06 1.08 6.41
CA ALA A 137 2.71 0.28 7.43
C ALA A 137 2.97 -1.13 6.87
N ASP A 138 2.91 -2.18 7.59
CA ASP A 138 3.31 -3.53 7.19
C ASP A 138 2.72 -3.98 5.84
N LEU A 139 3.58 -4.24 4.85
CA LEU A 139 3.21 -4.78 3.56
C LEU A 139 3.99 -6.06 3.28
N SER A 140 3.27 -7.16 3.11
CA SER A 140 3.81 -8.48 2.79
C SER A 140 3.17 -9.02 1.53
N THR A 141 3.99 -9.40 0.56
CA THR A 141 3.53 -10.05 -0.66
C THR A 141 4.36 -11.30 -0.93
N ILE A 142 3.70 -12.43 -1.07
CA ILE A 142 4.35 -13.74 -1.25
C ILE A 142 3.77 -14.42 -2.48
N SER A 143 4.64 -14.79 -3.42
CA SER A 143 4.30 -15.57 -4.60
C SER A 143 5.15 -16.84 -4.65
N THR A 144 4.53 -18.00 -4.61
CA THR A 144 5.22 -19.30 -4.60
C THR A 144 4.65 -20.21 -5.68
N ALA A 145 5.51 -20.77 -6.52
CA ALA A 145 5.15 -21.74 -7.54
C ALA A 145 6.03 -22.97 -7.43
N ASP A 146 5.43 -24.15 -7.28
CA ASP A 146 6.13 -25.43 -7.23
C ASP A 146 5.59 -26.38 -8.31
N ALA A 147 6.48 -26.88 -9.17
CA ALA A 147 6.18 -27.90 -10.17
C ALA A 147 6.98 -29.16 -9.90
N GLU A 148 6.35 -30.14 -9.25
CA GLU A 148 6.98 -31.39 -8.84
C GLU A 148 6.62 -32.54 -9.79
N VAL A 149 7.62 -33.26 -10.26
CA VAL A 149 7.38 -34.42 -11.16
C VAL A 149 8.21 -35.63 -10.81
N TYR A 150 7.62 -36.80 -11.06
CA TYR A 150 8.26 -38.11 -10.92
C TYR A 150 7.97 -38.94 -12.16
N GLY A 151 9.02 -39.31 -12.94
CA GLY A 151 8.85 -40.09 -14.19
C GLY A 151 10.12 -40.37 -14.95
N PHE A 152 9.98 -40.88 -16.19
CA PHE A 152 11.13 -41.19 -17.04
C PHE A 152 11.56 -40.02 -17.93
N ALA A 153 10.60 -39.30 -18.52
CA ALA A 153 10.89 -38.14 -19.37
C ALA A 153 9.75 -37.13 -19.23
N GLY A 154 10.07 -35.88 -18.96
CA GLY A 154 9.02 -34.87 -18.73
C GLY A 154 9.55 -33.47 -18.66
N THR A 155 8.65 -32.53 -18.46
CA THR A 155 8.96 -31.11 -18.31
C THR A 155 8.37 -30.55 -17.01
N LYS A 156 9.08 -29.62 -16.39
CA LYS A 156 8.66 -28.87 -15.22
C LYS A 156 8.77 -27.39 -15.50
N SER A 157 7.75 -26.64 -15.15
CA SER A 157 7.78 -25.19 -15.25
C SER A 157 7.15 -24.57 -14.00
N ALA A 158 7.93 -23.80 -13.26
CA ALA A 158 7.46 -23.03 -12.12
C ALA A 158 7.75 -21.55 -12.37
N ILE A 159 6.70 -20.73 -12.31
CA ILE A 159 6.78 -19.29 -12.57
C ILE A 159 6.14 -18.56 -11.39
N ALA A 160 6.92 -17.75 -10.69
CA ALA A 160 6.43 -16.93 -9.61
C ALA A 160 6.60 -15.44 -9.95
N ASN A 161 5.49 -14.72 -9.96
CA ASN A 161 5.44 -13.30 -10.29
C ASN A 161 4.93 -12.50 -9.09
N ASN A 162 5.66 -11.47 -8.68
CA ASN A 162 5.26 -10.59 -7.59
C ASN A 162 5.41 -9.13 -8.01
N THR A 163 4.30 -8.40 -8.05
CA THR A 163 4.27 -6.98 -8.40
C THR A 163 3.64 -6.21 -7.25
N GLN A 164 4.38 -5.24 -6.73
CA GLN A 164 3.94 -4.38 -5.67
C GLN A 164 4.09 -2.91 -6.07
N ASN A 165 2.96 -2.21 -6.09
CA ASN A 165 2.88 -0.77 -6.32
C ASN A 165 2.31 -0.10 -5.07
N SER A 166 3.02 0.88 -4.54
CA SER A 166 2.64 1.59 -3.31
C SER A 166 2.72 3.09 -3.52
N THR A 167 1.64 3.79 -3.21
CA THR A 167 1.60 5.25 -3.30
C THR A 167 1.16 5.84 -1.96
N THR A 168 1.96 6.77 -1.46
CA THR A 168 1.69 7.54 -0.26
C THR A 168 1.68 9.01 -0.65
N LYS A 169 0.53 9.69 -0.53
CA LYS A 169 0.41 11.07 -1.01
C LYS A 169 -0.36 11.97 -0.05
N ILE A 170 0.18 13.18 0.14
CA ILE A 170 -0.50 14.27 0.82
C ILE A 170 -0.61 15.43 -0.16
N THR A 171 -1.83 15.95 -0.34
CA THR A 171 -2.09 17.11 -1.18
C THR A 171 -2.81 18.17 -0.33
N ALA A 172 -2.31 19.40 -0.34
CA ALA A 172 -2.96 20.54 0.25
C ALA A 172 -3.00 21.72 -0.72
N ASP A 173 -4.20 22.22 -1.02
CA ASP A 173 -4.41 23.32 -1.96
C ASP A 173 -3.77 24.63 -1.46
N ALA A 174 -3.43 25.54 -2.38
CA ALA A 174 -2.84 26.84 -2.05
C ALA A 174 -3.79 27.77 -1.27
N GLN A 175 -5.08 27.49 -1.26
CA GLN A 175 -6.09 28.21 -0.49
C GLN A 175 -6.41 27.50 0.82
N THR A 176 -5.86 26.30 1.09
CA THR A 176 -5.98 25.65 2.40
C THR A 176 -5.35 26.52 3.48
N ARG A 177 -6.06 26.73 4.60
CA ARG A 177 -5.64 27.56 5.72
C ARG A 177 -5.47 26.74 6.98
N LEU A 178 -4.28 26.75 7.52
CA LEU A 178 -3.92 26.02 8.73
C LEU A 178 -3.44 27.00 9.79
N ALA A 179 -3.92 26.86 11.02
CA ALA A 179 -3.44 27.62 12.17
C ALA A 179 -3.06 26.63 13.27
N THR A 180 -1.80 26.64 13.73
CA THR A 180 -1.30 25.68 14.71
C THR A 180 -0.06 26.20 15.43
N ARG A 181 0.28 25.63 16.60
CA ARG A 181 1.59 25.89 17.24
C ARG A 181 2.69 25.00 16.67
N SER A 182 2.34 23.76 16.31
CA SER A 182 3.28 22.82 15.71
C SER A 182 2.61 22.09 14.56
N LEU A 183 3.28 21.95 13.44
CA LEU A 183 2.81 21.25 12.26
C LEU A 183 3.75 20.08 11.94
N LEU A 184 3.17 18.88 11.85
CA LEU A 184 3.82 17.70 11.30
C LEU A 184 3.07 17.25 10.05
N VAL A 185 3.78 17.18 8.92
CA VAL A 185 3.28 16.60 7.67
C VAL A 185 4.19 15.45 7.28
N GLU A 186 3.64 14.26 7.14
CA GLU A 186 4.43 13.05 6.94
C GLU A 186 3.80 12.14 5.89
N ALA A 187 4.52 11.89 4.79
CA ALA A 187 4.24 10.83 3.85
C ALA A 187 5.25 9.70 4.10
N ASN A 188 4.82 8.62 4.74
CA ASN A 188 5.70 7.59 5.24
C ASN A 188 5.37 6.22 4.65
N SER A 189 6.40 5.57 4.12
CA SER A 189 6.40 4.15 3.77
C SER A 189 7.66 3.49 4.32
N ASP A 190 7.96 3.74 5.60
CA ASP A 190 9.12 3.23 6.33
C ASP A 190 8.96 1.76 6.71
N TYR A 191 8.56 0.94 5.80
CA TYR A 191 8.62 -0.49 6.02
C TYR A 191 9.56 -1.10 4.98
N LEU A 192 10.28 -2.11 5.40
CA LEU A 192 10.92 -3.01 4.45
C LEU A 192 9.83 -3.98 4.00
N PRO A 193 9.35 -3.88 2.75
CA PRO A 193 8.34 -4.80 2.27
C PRO A 193 8.91 -6.23 2.35
N ILE A 194 8.15 -7.12 2.95
CA ILE A 194 8.45 -8.55 2.89
C ILE A 194 7.94 -9.01 1.53
N ILE A 195 8.84 -9.05 0.55
CA ILE A 195 8.53 -9.54 -0.78
C ILE A 195 9.27 -10.84 -0.95
N ASN A 196 8.52 -11.92 -1.07
CA ASN A 196 9.09 -13.24 -1.28
C ASN A 196 8.57 -13.82 -2.60
N THR A 197 9.49 -14.22 -3.44
CA THR A 197 9.20 -14.86 -4.72
C THR A 197 9.99 -16.16 -4.76
N SER A 198 9.33 -17.27 -4.96
CA SER A 198 9.98 -18.58 -5.00
C SER A 198 9.37 -19.41 -6.10
N ALA A 199 10.21 -19.92 -6.97
CA ALA A 199 9.86 -20.91 -7.95
C ALA A 199 10.73 -22.15 -7.77
N SER A 200 10.15 -23.33 -7.71
CA SER A 200 10.90 -24.56 -7.54
C SER A 200 10.39 -25.68 -8.43
N THR A 201 11.30 -26.56 -8.84
CA THR A 201 11.00 -27.72 -9.70
C THR A 201 11.55 -29.01 -9.07
N PRO A 202 11.02 -29.44 -7.91
CA PRO A 202 11.48 -30.66 -7.25
C PRO A 202 11.09 -31.93 -8.02
N GLY A 203 11.60 -33.10 -7.59
CA GLY A 203 11.28 -34.39 -8.13
C GLY A 203 12.41 -34.98 -8.98
N PHE A 204 12.15 -36.19 -9.52
CA PHE A 204 13.13 -36.95 -10.29
C PHE A 204 12.61 -37.29 -11.68
N VAL A 205 13.32 -36.86 -12.70
CA VAL A 205 13.09 -37.23 -14.11
C VAL A 205 14.42 -37.52 -14.77
N LEU A 206 14.50 -38.64 -15.51
CA LEU A 206 15.73 -39.04 -16.18
C LEU A 206 16.11 -38.11 -17.34
N ILE A 207 15.11 -37.59 -18.05
CA ILE A 207 15.27 -36.62 -19.13
C ILE A 207 14.27 -35.49 -18.83
N SER A 208 14.75 -34.32 -18.39
CA SER A 208 13.89 -33.19 -18.07
C SER A 208 14.30 -31.91 -18.79
N ASP A 209 13.30 -31.08 -19.06
CA ASP A 209 13.46 -29.68 -19.42
C ASP A 209 12.79 -28.87 -18.32
N ASP A 210 13.58 -28.12 -17.55
CA ASP A 210 13.14 -27.43 -16.34
C ASP A 210 13.21 -25.91 -16.55
N THR A 211 12.11 -25.23 -16.26
CA THR A 211 12.05 -23.76 -16.28
C THR A 211 11.67 -23.25 -14.88
N GLN A 212 12.47 -22.36 -14.35
CA GLN A 212 12.20 -21.65 -13.11
C GLN A 212 12.34 -20.14 -13.36
N ASP A 213 11.26 -19.40 -13.18
CA ASP A 213 11.26 -17.95 -13.34
C ASP A 213 10.73 -17.27 -12.08
N GLU A 214 11.52 -16.37 -11.56
CA GLU A 214 11.15 -15.50 -10.44
C GLU A 214 11.20 -14.03 -10.88
N ASN A 215 10.04 -13.39 -10.89
CA ASN A 215 9.91 -12.01 -11.31
C ASN A 215 9.40 -11.14 -10.17
N LEU A 216 10.18 -10.15 -9.81
CA LEU A 216 9.85 -9.17 -8.77
C LEU A 216 9.82 -7.77 -9.35
N THR A 217 8.71 -7.07 -9.13
CA THR A 217 8.59 -5.65 -9.45
C THR A 217 8.13 -4.90 -8.19
N LEU A 218 8.88 -3.87 -7.81
CA LEU A 218 8.57 -3.00 -6.70
C LEU A 218 8.57 -1.55 -7.18
N ASP A 219 7.44 -0.88 -7.03
CA ASP A 219 7.30 0.55 -7.27
C ASP A 219 6.74 1.23 -6.00
N GLN A 220 7.48 2.19 -5.47
CA GLN A 220 7.10 2.97 -4.30
C GLN A 220 7.13 4.45 -4.63
N ASN A 221 5.98 5.09 -4.60
CA ASN A 221 5.85 6.51 -4.79
C ASN A 221 5.44 7.20 -3.49
N ARG A 222 6.17 8.25 -3.13
CA ARG A 222 5.88 9.14 -1.99
C ARG A 222 5.86 10.56 -2.50
N GLU A 223 4.82 11.30 -2.13
CA GLU A 223 4.64 12.64 -2.65
C GLU A 223 3.96 13.55 -1.61
N ILE A 224 4.48 14.74 -1.41
CA ILE A 224 3.88 15.79 -0.60
C ILE A 224 3.75 17.05 -1.45
N ASP A 225 2.55 17.31 -1.93
CA ASP A 225 2.15 18.53 -2.63
C ASP A 225 1.48 19.49 -1.65
N PHE A 226 2.27 20.19 -0.86
CA PHE A 226 1.77 21.01 0.24
C PHE A 226 1.91 22.51 -0.05
N PHE A 227 0.82 23.14 -0.47
CA PHE A 227 0.76 24.56 -0.81
C PHE A 227 -0.02 25.39 0.21
N ALA A 228 -0.50 24.79 1.31
CA ALA A 228 -1.33 25.44 2.32
C ALA A 228 -0.67 26.68 2.94
N LYS A 229 -1.50 27.65 3.29
CA LYS A 229 -1.10 28.81 4.10
C LYS A 229 -1.10 28.43 5.57
N VAL A 230 0.07 28.47 6.22
CA VAL A 230 0.24 28.10 7.62
C VAL A 230 0.41 29.35 8.47
N THR A 231 -0.44 29.51 9.49
CA THR A 231 -0.31 30.53 10.54
C THR A 231 0.17 29.86 11.82
N LEU A 232 1.34 30.24 12.31
CA LEU A 232 1.86 29.70 13.57
C LEU A 232 1.32 30.47 14.77
N LEU A 233 0.70 29.74 15.70
CA LEU A 233 0.08 30.29 16.91
C LEU A 233 1.09 30.31 18.06
N GLY A 234 1.46 31.49 18.56
CA GLY A 234 2.28 31.68 19.76
C GLY A 234 3.77 31.94 19.49
N ALA A 235 4.41 32.59 20.42
CA ALA A 235 5.70 33.28 20.27
C ALA A 235 6.95 32.46 20.64
N ARG A 236 6.86 31.15 20.94
CA ARG A 236 8.02 30.36 21.37
C ARG A 236 8.17 29.11 20.55
N SER A 237 9.21 29.10 19.72
CA SER A 237 9.71 27.94 18.92
C SER A 237 8.61 27.23 18.13
N PRO A 238 8.08 27.87 17.09
CA PRO A 238 7.20 27.17 16.16
C PRO A 238 8.01 26.07 15.45
N GLU A 239 7.47 24.87 15.40
CA GLU A 239 8.09 23.75 14.70
C GLU A 239 7.22 23.37 13.52
N ILE A 240 7.79 23.44 12.33
CA ILE A 240 7.22 22.87 11.12
C ILE A 240 8.14 21.74 10.71
N VAL A 241 7.63 20.52 10.74
CA VAL A 241 8.34 19.33 10.28
C VAL A 241 7.57 18.75 9.10
N ILE A 242 8.23 18.69 7.95
CA ILE A 242 7.73 18.00 6.77
C ILE A 242 8.71 16.87 6.49
N ASN A 243 8.28 15.64 6.72
CA ASN A 243 9.09 14.45 6.57
C ASN A 243 8.62 13.65 5.36
N GLU A 244 9.46 13.59 4.36
CA GLU A 244 9.38 12.62 3.30
C GLU A 244 10.58 11.70 3.41
N HIS A 245 10.36 10.44 3.77
CA HIS A 245 11.43 9.44 3.71
C HIS A 245 11.57 8.92 2.28
N GLY A 246 12.45 9.57 1.54
CA GLY A 246 12.79 9.32 0.15
C GLY A 246 12.74 10.62 -0.63
N LEU A 247 13.75 10.92 -1.41
CA LEU A 247 14.04 12.10 -2.22
C LEU A 247 13.03 13.26 -2.14
N VAL A 248 13.41 14.30 -1.43
CA VAL A 248 12.66 15.56 -1.33
C VAL A 248 12.68 16.27 -2.69
N GLU A 249 11.55 16.29 -3.38
CA GLU A 249 11.32 17.33 -4.40
C GLU A 249 10.12 18.19 -3.97
N LYS A 250 10.44 19.41 -3.59
CA LYS A 250 9.58 20.56 -3.33
C LYS A 250 8.98 20.76 -1.95
N LEU A 251 9.75 21.45 -1.15
CA LEU A 251 9.22 22.36 -0.12
C LEU A 251 8.85 23.68 -0.82
N VAL A 252 7.56 24.06 -0.87
CA VAL A 252 7.17 25.32 -1.48
C VAL A 252 6.16 26.05 -0.63
N ASN A 253 6.61 27.19 -0.08
CA ASN A 253 5.84 28.32 0.42
C ASN A 253 4.99 28.11 1.69
N ALA A 254 5.66 27.88 2.83
CA ALA A 254 5.11 28.40 4.09
C ALA A 254 5.32 29.92 4.09
N THR A 255 4.26 30.69 4.00
CA THR A 255 4.34 32.14 4.27
C THR A 255 4.21 32.31 5.78
N LEU A 256 5.32 32.64 6.43
CA LEU A 256 5.39 33.07 7.83
C LEU A 256 4.76 34.43 8.02
#